data_2aa6c6038323b9003d851d2a1682d00e
#
_entry.id   2aa6c6038323b9003d851d2a1682d00e
#
_cell.length_a   1.000
_cell.length_b   1.000
_cell.length_c   1.000
_cell.angle_alpha   90.00
_cell.angle_beta   90.00
_cell.angle_gamma   90.00
#
_symmetry.space_group_name_H-M   'P 1'
#
loop_
_entity.id
_entity.type
_entity.pdbx_description
1 polymer ?
#
loop_
_entity_poly.entity_id
_entity_poly.type
_entity_poly.pdbx_seq_one_letter_code
_entity_poly.pdbx_strand_id
1 'polypeptide(L)'
;YAAHNLIHLAGKYPNLIVLRTLSKIGFAGIRLGFAAGEKSVIENLNKITAPYNINSLSLAVGDFIVRHYQDIEKEVRLLSHEREIMLAALEDLDYLQVYPSEGNFLLVRTPDAKLFFNILYDNKILVKNLDHTDPQLHHCLRISISSRENNQKLLKVLQSLSSGSQE
;
A
#
# COMPACT_ATOMS: atom_id res chain seq x y z
N TYR A 1 4.42 -3.07 -7.60
CA TYR A 1 3.77 -1.75 -7.55
C TYR A 1 4.67 -0.63 -8.10
N ALA A 2 5.93 -0.54 -7.65
CA ALA A 2 6.81 0.55 -8.06
C ALA A 2 7.41 0.32 -9.45
N ALA A 3 7.36 1.35 -10.31
CA ALA A 3 8.03 1.33 -11.61
C ALA A 3 9.55 1.20 -11.47
N HIS A 4 10.11 1.68 -10.35
CA HIS A 4 11.55 1.68 -10.07
C HIS A 4 11.93 0.59 -9.10
N ASN A 5 12.43 -0.53 -9.64
CA ASN A 5 12.94 -1.62 -8.84
C ASN A 5 14.46 -1.50 -8.66
N LEU A 6 14.91 -1.13 -7.46
CA LEU A 6 16.34 -0.96 -7.14
C LEU A 6 17.09 -2.27 -6.87
N ILE A 7 16.42 -3.43 -6.90
CA ILE A 7 17.06 -4.72 -6.55
C ILE A 7 18.20 -5.08 -7.49
N HIS A 8 18.15 -4.62 -8.75
CA HIS A 8 19.20 -4.81 -9.73
C HIS A 8 20.51 -4.06 -9.38
N LEU A 9 20.43 -3.10 -8.45
CA LEU A 9 21.59 -2.38 -7.91
C LEU A 9 22.19 -3.09 -6.69
N ALA A 10 21.47 -4.02 -6.06
CA ALA A 10 21.99 -4.83 -4.97
C ALA A 10 23.19 -5.64 -5.47
N GLY A 11 24.31 -5.55 -4.76
CA GLY A 11 25.58 -6.16 -5.17
C GLY A 11 26.43 -5.34 -6.14
N LYS A 12 25.89 -4.28 -6.77
CA LYS A 12 26.71 -3.33 -7.56
C LYS A 12 27.35 -2.26 -6.68
N TYR A 13 26.70 -1.91 -5.59
CA TYR A 13 27.17 -0.93 -4.63
C TYR A 13 27.37 -1.60 -3.27
N PRO A 14 28.60 -1.63 -2.73
CA PRO A 14 28.91 -2.37 -1.50
C PRO A 14 28.21 -1.83 -0.26
N ASN A 15 27.72 -0.60 -0.29
CA ASN A 15 27.01 0.08 0.79
C ASN A 15 25.49 0.14 0.58
N LEU A 16 24.93 -0.57 -0.41
CA LEU A 16 23.50 -0.61 -0.70
C LEU A 16 22.86 -1.91 -0.19
N ILE A 17 21.83 -1.76 0.63
CA ILE A 17 20.94 -2.86 1.03
C ILE A 17 19.53 -2.50 0.56
N VAL A 18 18.92 -3.35 -0.25
CA VAL A 18 17.54 -3.21 -0.72
C VAL A 18 16.65 -4.10 0.12
N LEU A 19 15.70 -3.48 0.83
CA LEU A 19 14.69 -4.18 1.61
C LEU A 19 13.40 -4.34 0.80
N ARG A 20 12.78 -5.52 0.89
CA ARG A 20 11.48 -5.83 0.30
C ARG A 20 10.59 -6.49 1.32
N THR A 21 9.30 -6.17 1.27
CA THR A 21 8.29 -6.77 2.13
C THR A 21 7.21 -7.46 1.31
N LEU A 22 6.71 -8.58 1.80
CA LEU A 22 5.55 -9.26 1.24
C LEU A 22 4.22 -8.64 1.74
N SER A 23 4.28 -7.75 2.72
CA SER A 23 3.10 -7.11 3.32
C SER A 23 2.29 -6.26 2.33
N LYS A 24 2.92 -5.75 1.26
CA LYS A 24 2.25 -4.87 0.29
C LYS A 24 1.62 -5.62 -0.89
N ILE A 25 1.88 -6.91 -1.01
CA ILE A 25 1.34 -7.78 -2.06
C ILE A 25 0.30 -8.78 -1.53
N GLY A 26 -0.38 -8.44 -0.42
CA GLY A 26 -1.44 -9.25 0.16
C GLY A 26 -1.04 -10.11 1.38
N PHE A 27 0.25 -10.21 1.69
CA PHE A 27 0.76 -11.11 2.74
C PHE A 27 1.23 -10.38 4.00
N ALA A 28 0.51 -9.35 4.43
CA ALA A 28 0.90 -8.56 5.61
C ALA A 28 0.94 -9.37 6.91
N GLY A 29 0.04 -10.36 7.06
CA GLY A 29 -0.09 -11.17 8.27
C GLY A 29 1.09 -12.08 8.55
N ILE A 30 1.85 -12.50 7.53
CA ILE A 30 2.99 -13.41 7.72
C ILE A 30 4.26 -12.72 8.21
N ARG A 31 4.31 -11.38 8.22
CA ARG A 31 5.43 -10.58 8.73
C ARG A 31 6.78 -10.92 8.08
N LEU A 32 6.78 -11.24 6.77
CA LEU A 32 7.96 -11.69 6.02
C LEU A 32 8.41 -10.61 5.03
N GLY A 33 9.74 -10.45 4.95
CA GLY A 33 10.44 -9.64 3.98
C GLY A 33 11.82 -10.21 3.73
N PHE A 34 12.56 -9.60 2.85
CA PHE A 34 13.94 -9.97 2.57
C PHE A 34 14.82 -8.76 2.31
N ALA A 35 16.12 -8.95 2.53
CA ALA A 35 17.18 -7.99 2.23
C ALA A 35 18.05 -8.54 1.09
N ALA A 36 18.42 -7.69 0.14
CA ALA A 36 19.37 -8.01 -0.91
C ALA A 36 20.51 -6.97 -0.89
N GLY A 37 21.74 -7.42 -0.97
CA GLY A 37 22.93 -6.55 -0.93
C GLY A 37 24.19 -7.33 -1.23
N GLU A 38 25.34 -6.68 -1.04
CA GLU A 38 26.64 -7.31 -1.18
C GLU A 38 26.79 -8.48 -0.19
N LYS A 39 27.42 -9.58 -0.63
CA LYS A 39 27.49 -10.85 0.11
C LYS A 39 28.03 -10.69 1.54
N SER A 40 29.15 -9.98 1.70
CA SER A 40 29.78 -9.79 3.01
C SER A 40 28.88 -9.02 3.99
N VAL A 41 28.09 -8.08 3.50
CA VAL A 41 27.12 -7.32 4.30
C VAL A 41 25.98 -8.23 4.75
N ILE A 42 25.41 -9.03 3.85
CA ILE A 42 24.35 -9.98 4.18
C ILE A 42 24.82 -11.06 5.16
N GLU A 43 26.05 -11.57 4.98
CA GLU A 43 26.67 -12.53 5.93
C GLU A 43 26.83 -11.92 7.33
N ASN A 44 27.20 -10.65 7.44
CA ASN A 44 27.30 -9.96 8.73
C ASN A 44 25.91 -9.71 9.37
N LEU A 45 24.90 -9.36 8.57
CA LEU A 45 23.52 -9.27 9.07
C LEU A 45 23.03 -10.63 9.60
N ASN A 46 23.33 -11.72 8.93
CA ASN A 46 22.95 -13.05 9.39
C ASN A 46 23.59 -13.44 10.74
N LYS A 47 24.79 -12.95 11.06
CA LYS A 47 25.44 -13.20 12.36
C LYS A 47 24.69 -12.58 13.55
N ILE A 48 23.99 -11.46 13.33
CA ILE A 48 23.24 -10.75 14.38
C ILE A 48 21.73 -11.06 14.33
N THR A 49 21.29 -11.82 13.33
CA THR A 49 19.90 -12.26 13.22
C THR A 49 19.62 -13.32 14.27
N ALA A 50 18.56 -13.13 15.09
CA ALA A 50 18.20 -14.07 16.12
C ALA A 50 17.83 -15.45 15.54
N PRO A 51 18.23 -16.55 16.19
CA PRO A 51 17.76 -17.89 15.82
C PRO A 51 16.22 -17.94 15.84
N TYR A 52 15.65 -18.65 14.88
CA TYR A 52 14.17 -18.82 14.77
C TYR A 52 13.39 -17.50 14.65
N ASN A 53 13.99 -16.44 14.10
CA ASN A 53 13.37 -15.14 13.87
C ASN A 53 12.15 -15.19 12.95
N ILE A 54 11.98 -16.27 12.17
CA ILE A 54 10.83 -16.50 11.29
C ILE A 54 10.15 -17.80 11.72
N ASN A 55 8.85 -17.74 11.97
CA ASN A 55 8.07 -18.93 12.32
C ASN A 55 7.84 -19.85 11.10
N SER A 56 7.59 -21.12 11.36
CA SER A 56 7.44 -22.16 10.31
C SER A 56 6.28 -21.87 9.36
N LEU A 57 5.18 -21.28 9.84
CA LEU A 57 4.03 -20.92 9.01
C LEU A 57 4.40 -19.83 8.01
N SER A 58 5.11 -18.80 8.45
CA SER A 58 5.59 -17.73 7.57
C SER A 58 6.56 -18.25 6.51
N LEU A 59 7.44 -19.20 6.86
CA LEU A 59 8.33 -19.86 5.89
C LEU A 59 7.54 -20.68 4.87
N ALA A 60 6.55 -21.47 5.30
CA ALA A 60 5.71 -22.26 4.39
C ALA A 60 4.94 -21.36 3.41
N VAL A 61 4.41 -20.24 3.88
CA VAL A 61 3.75 -19.26 3.00
C VAL A 61 4.76 -18.58 2.08
N GLY A 62 5.97 -18.30 2.56
CA GLY A 62 7.06 -17.78 1.71
C GLY A 62 7.40 -18.71 0.53
N ASP A 63 7.51 -20.01 0.79
CA ASP A 63 7.73 -21.04 -0.23
C ASP A 63 6.54 -21.11 -1.21
N PHE A 64 5.30 -21.05 -0.70
CA PHE A 64 4.11 -20.98 -1.54
C PHE A 64 4.16 -19.76 -2.49
N ILE A 65 4.53 -18.58 -1.99
CA ILE A 65 4.64 -17.36 -2.80
C ILE A 65 5.65 -17.54 -3.93
N VAL A 66 6.80 -18.15 -3.66
CA VAL A 66 7.83 -18.40 -4.68
C VAL A 66 7.29 -19.33 -5.77
N ARG A 67 6.60 -20.41 -5.40
CA ARG A 67 6.03 -21.37 -6.36
C ARG A 67 4.89 -20.81 -7.20
N HIS A 68 4.13 -19.85 -6.65
CA HIS A 68 2.97 -19.23 -7.30
C HIS A 68 3.23 -17.77 -7.69
N TYR A 69 4.50 -17.39 -7.87
CA TYR A 69 4.90 -16.01 -8.11
C TYR A 69 4.16 -15.37 -9.30
N GLN A 70 3.97 -16.11 -10.39
CA GLN A 70 3.30 -15.59 -11.59
C GLN A 70 1.84 -15.20 -11.36
N ASP A 71 1.12 -15.96 -10.55
CA ASP A 71 -0.28 -15.68 -10.22
C ASP A 71 -0.37 -14.47 -9.29
N ILE A 72 0.51 -14.41 -8.29
CA ILE A 72 0.60 -13.26 -7.39
C ILE A 72 0.97 -11.99 -8.16
N GLU A 73 1.87 -12.08 -9.14
CA GLU A 73 2.25 -10.94 -9.98
C GLU A 73 1.07 -10.42 -10.81
N LYS A 74 0.19 -11.30 -11.32
CA LYS A 74 -1.04 -10.89 -12.01
C LYS A 74 -1.95 -10.09 -11.09
N GLU A 75 -2.18 -10.55 -9.87
CA GLU A 75 -2.99 -9.83 -8.87
C GLU A 75 -2.38 -8.47 -8.52
N VAL A 76 -1.06 -8.39 -8.38
CA VAL A 76 -0.35 -7.12 -8.14
C VAL A 76 -0.56 -6.15 -9.30
N ARG A 77 -0.53 -6.61 -10.55
CA ARG A 77 -0.79 -5.79 -11.73
C ARG A 77 -2.23 -5.30 -11.77
N LEU A 78 -3.20 -6.16 -11.44
CA LEU A 78 -4.61 -5.77 -11.34
C LEU A 78 -4.81 -4.67 -10.29
N LEU A 79 -4.23 -4.82 -9.10
CA LEU A 79 -4.29 -3.79 -8.06
C LEU A 79 -3.61 -2.48 -8.49
N SER A 80 -2.51 -2.55 -9.24
CA SER A 80 -1.86 -1.35 -9.78
C SER A 80 -2.76 -0.63 -10.78
N HIS A 81 -3.43 -1.36 -11.65
CA HIS A 81 -4.40 -0.80 -12.60
C HIS A 81 -5.61 -0.17 -11.89
N GLU A 82 -6.18 -0.86 -10.89
CA GLU A 82 -7.26 -0.32 -10.08
C GLU A 82 -6.84 0.95 -9.32
N ARG A 83 -5.58 1.04 -8.87
CA ARG A 83 -5.05 2.25 -8.25
C ARG A 83 -5.07 3.44 -9.23
N GLU A 84 -4.66 3.24 -10.47
CA GLU A 84 -4.65 4.30 -11.48
C GLU A 84 -6.07 4.78 -11.82
N ILE A 85 -7.02 3.84 -11.92
CA ILE A 85 -8.44 4.18 -12.10
C ILE A 85 -8.96 5.00 -10.92
N MET A 86 -8.65 4.56 -9.70
CA MET A 86 -9.06 5.26 -8.48
C MET A 86 -8.42 6.64 -8.36
N LEU A 87 -7.13 6.75 -8.69
CA LEU A 87 -6.40 8.02 -8.67
C LEU A 87 -7.10 9.03 -9.59
N ALA A 88 -7.30 8.68 -10.86
CA ALA A 88 -7.96 9.56 -11.83
C ALA A 88 -9.37 9.95 -11.39
N ALA A 89 -10.18 8.99 -10.92
CA ALA A 89 -11.55 9.28 -10.49
C ALA A 89 -11.64 10.14 -9.21
N LEU A 90 -10.64 10.10 -8.34
CA LEU A 90 -10.57 10.96 -7.15
C LEU A 90 -10.00 12.35 -7.48
N GLU A 91 -9.11 12.46 -8.47
CA GLU A 91 -8.60 13.74 -8.97
C GLU A 91 -9.69 14.57 -9.67
N ASP A 92 -10.73 13.93 -10.21
CA ASP A 92 -11.90 14.60 -10.78
C ASP A 92 -12.81 15.25 -9.71
N LEU A 93 -12.56 15.04 -8.42
CA LEU A 93 -13.32 15.63 -7.33
C LEU A 93 -12.60 16.87 -6.79
N ASP A 94 -12.99 18.05 -7.22
CA ASP A 94 -12.35 19.35 -6.94
C ASP A 94 -12.09 19.65 -5.45
N TYR A 95 -12.87 19.05 -4.56
CA TYR A 95 -12.75 19.21 -3.11
C TYR A 95 -11.70 18.28 -2.48
N LEU A 96 -11.05 17.41 -3.24
CA LEU A 96 -10.01 16.50 -2.78
C LEU A 96 -8.64 16.89 -3.36
N GLN A 97 -7.61 16.73 -2.55
CA GLN A 97 -6.24 16.71 -3.03
C GLN A 97 -5.72 15.27 -2.94
N VAL A 98 -5.44 14.65 -4.07
CA VAL A 98 -4.93 13.28 -4.15
C VAL A 98 -3.43 13.32 -4.38
N TYR A 99 -2.69 12.49 -3.64
CA TYR A 99 -1.24 12.39 -3.78
C TYR A 99 -0.86 11.17 -4.61
N PRO A 100 0.11 11.29 -5.54
CA PRO A 100 0.63 10.16 -6.30
C PRO A 100 1.11 9.04 -5.39
N SER A 101 0.89 7.80 -5.79
CA SER A 101 1.29 6.63 -5.02
C SER A 101 1.75 5.48 -5.92
N GLU A 102 2.81 4.81 -5.52
CA GLU A 102 3.25 3.54 -6.10
C GLU A 102 2.94 2.34 -5.17
N GLY A 103 2.16 2.57 -4.11
CA GLY A 103 1.73 1.55 -3.16
C GLY A 103 0.36 0.94 -3.50
N ASN A 104 -0.17 0.19 -2.55
CA ASN A 104 -1.52 -0.37 -2.60
C ASN A 104 -2.54 0.51 -1.87
N PHE A 105 -2.29 1.80 -1.78
CA PHE A 105 -3.17 2.80 -1.17
C PHE A 105 -2.95 4.17 -1.82
N LEU A 106 -3.93 5.06 -1.65
CA LEU A 106 -3.84 6.48 -1.98
C LEU A 106 -3.92 7.30 -0.70
N LEU A 107 -3.13 8.38 -0.65
CA LEU A 107 -3.27 9.43 0.34
C LEU A 107 -4.14 10.53 -0.25
N VAL A 108 -5.18 10.91 0.48
CA VAL A 108 -6.15 11.91 0.04
C VAL A 108 -6.34 12.93 1.15
N ARG A 109 -6.18 14.21 0.85
CA ARG A 109 -6.54 15.29 1.74
C ARG A 109 -7.95 15.76 1.43
N THR A 110 -8.76 15.89 2.47
CA THR A 110 -10.17 16.29 2.42
C THR A 110 -10.35 17.64 3.10
N PRO A 111 -11.48 18.35 2.93
CA PRO A 111 -11.79 19.53 3.72
C PRO A 111 -11.88 19.25 5.22
N ASP A 112 -12.40 18.08 5.61
CA ASP A 112 -12.51 17.62 7.00
C ASP A 112 -12.39 16.10 7.06
N ALA A 113 -11.23 15.60 7.48
CA ALA A 113 -10.96 14.15 7.53
C ALA A 113 -11.89 13.41 8.50
N LYS A 114 -12.32 14.04 9.59
CA LYS A 114 -13.22 13.41 10.57
C LYS A 114 -14.62 13.24 9.99
N LEU A 115 -15.14 14.26 9.33
CA LEU A 115 -16.45 14.20 8.67
C LEU A 115 -16.43 13.13 7.57
N PHE A 116 -15.45 13.16 6.68
CA PHE A 116 -15.33 12.18 5.58
C PHE A 116 -15.13 10.76 6.08
N PHE A 117 -14.35 10.58 7.13
CA PHE A 117 -14.19 9.28 7.78
C PHE A 117 -15.53 8.75 8.29
N ASN A 118 -16.32 9.57 8.99
CA ASN A 118 -17.61 9.17 9.54
C ASN A 118 -18.60 8.82 8.42
N ILE A 119 -18.69 9.63 7.37
CA ILE A 119 -19.57 9.35 6.21
C ILE A 119 -19.21 8.00 5.57
N LEU A 120 -17.93 7.76 5.33
CA LEU A 120 -17.46 6.48 4.77
C LEU A 120 -17.78 5.32 5.72
N TYR A 121 -17.53 5.49 7.01
CA TYR A 121 -17.78 4.46 8.02
C TYR A 121 -19.28 4.09 8.11
N ASP A 122 -20.17 5.07 8.08
CA ASP A 122 -21.62 4.86 8.07
C ASP A 122 -22.07 4.08 6.82
N ASN A 123 -21.38 4.29 5.69
CA ASN A 123 -21.56 3.53 4.45
C ASN A 123 -20.82 2.17 4.44
N LYS A 124 -20.29 1.71 5.60
CA LYS A 124 -19.57 0.43 5.76
C LYS A 124 -18.27 0.39 4.95
N ILE A 125 -17.60 1.53 4.84
CA ILE A 125 -16.29 1.67 4.19
C ILE A 125 -15.30 2.15 5.25
N LEU A 126 -14.33 1.31 5.58
CA LEU A 126 -13.31 1.64 6.57
C LEU A 126 -12.04 2.13 5.87
N VAL A 127 -11.68 3.38 6.14
CA VAL A 127 -10.42 3.99 5.72
C VAL A 127 -9.55 4.32 6.93
N LYS A 128 -8.30 4.68 6.73
CA LYS A 128 -7.43 5.11 7.82
C LYS A 128 -7.44 6.64 7.92
N ASN A 129 -7.96 7.18 9.02
CA ASN A 129 -7.80 8.60 9.34
C ASN A 129 -6.36 8.84 9.86
N LEU A 130 -5.67 9.81 9.26
CA LEU A 130 -4.29 10.20 9.59
C LEU A 130 -4.19 11.59 10.20
N ASP A 131 -5.31 12.29 10.37
CA ASP A 131 -5.41 13.70 10.75
C ASP A 131 -4.58 14.10 11.99
N HIS A 132 -4.42 13.16 12.94
CA HIS A 132 -3.70 13.42 14.19
C HIS A 132 -2.38 12.66 14.32
N THR A 133 -1.88 12.07 13.24
CA THR A 133 -0.67 11.25 13.30
C THR A 133 0.60 12.07 13.07
N ASP A 134 0.51 13.11 12.23
CA ASP A 134 1.60 14.01 11.87
C ASP A 134 1.00 15.34 11.39
N PRO A 135 1.60 16.51 11.71
CA PRO A 135 1.11 17.82 11.22
C PRO A 135 1.02 17.92 9.70
N GLN A 136 1.90 17.24 8.96
CA GLN A 136 1.87 17.21 7.49
C GLN A 136 0.69 16.41 6.93
N LEU A 137 0.09 15.52 7.74
CA LEU A 137 -1.05 14.67 7.39
C LEU A 137 -2.39 15.23 7.88
N HIS A 138 -2.41 16.52 8.27
CA HIS A 138 -3.65 17.18 8.66
C HIS A 138 -4.70 17.08 7.55
N HIS A 139 -5.93 16.72 7.91
CA HIS A 139 -7.05 16.44 7.01
C HIS A 139 -6.83 15.28 6.01
N CYS A 140 -5.86 14.39 6.26
CA CYS A 140 -5.57 13.27 5.36
C CYS A 140 -6.25 11.98 5.77
N LEU A 141 -6.77 11.28 4.76
CA LEU A 141 -7.22 9.89 4.82
C LEU A 141 -6.31 9.01 3.96
N ARG A 142 -6.05 7.79 4.40
CA ARG A 142 -5.41 6.77 3.59
C ARG A 142 -6.44 5.75 3.14
N ILE A 143 -6.63 5.65 1.85
CA ILE A 143 -7.58 4.77 1.18
C ILE A 143 -6.80 3.58 0.61
N SER A 144 -7.08 2.36 1.06
CA SER A 144 -6.48 1.16 0.50
C SER A 144 -7.17 0.80 -0.82
N ILE A 145 -6.40 0.43 -1.84
CA ILE A 145 -6.92 -0.11 -3.08
C ILE A 145 -7.42 -1.54 -2.82
N SER A 146 -8.62 -1.83 -3.27
CA SER A 146 -9.33 -3.08 -3.06
C SER A 146 -9.86 -3.66 -4.38
N SER A 147 -10.85 -4.55 -4.32
CA SER A 147 -11.54 -5.01 -5.50
C SER A 147 -12.25 -3.85 -6.21
N ARG A 148 -12.45 -3.97 -7.52
CA ARG A 148 -13.17 -2.99 -8.33
C ARG A 148 -14.54 -2.61 -7.75
N GLU A 149 -15.28 -3.60 -7.25
CA GLU A 149 -16.58 -3.39 -6.62
C GLU A 149 -16.48 -2.47 -5.38
N ASN A 150 -15.53 -2.76 -4.49
CA ASN A 150 -15.31 -1.95 -3.29
C ASN A 150 -14.81 -0.54 -3.62
N ASN A 151 -13.92 -0.43 -4.61
CA ASN A 151 -13.42 0.85 -5.09
C ASN A 151 -14.55 1.72 -5.66
N GLN A 152 -15.42 1.13 -6.48
CA GLN A 152 -16.60 1.82 -7.04
C GLN A 152 -17.61 2.23 -5.97
N LYS A 153 -17.80 1.40 -4.92
CA LYS A 153 -18.65 1.76 -3.79
C LYS A 153 -18.13 3.00 -3.07
N LEU A 154 -16.83 3.07 -2.82
CA LEU A 154 -16.19 4.22 -2.20
C LEU A 154 -16.35 5.48 -3.08
N LEU A 155 -16.07 5.37 -4.38
CA LEU A 155 -16.22 6.49 -5.33
C LEU A 155 -17.62 7.04 -5.36
N LYS A 156 -18.67 6.18 -5.40
CA LYS A 156 -20.07 6.60 -5.38
C LYS A 156 -20.40 7.42 -4.15
N VAL A 157 -19.93 7.02 -2.97
CA VAL A 157 -20.15 7.78 -1.73
C VAL A 157 -19.48 9.15 -1.82
N LEU A 158 -18.23 9.22 -2.27
CA LEU A 158 -17.53 10.50 -2.40
C LEU A 158 -18.17 11.39 -3.45
N GLN A 159 -18.55 10.86 -4.61
CA GLN A 159 -19.22 11.63 -5.68
C GLN A 159 -20.55 12.24 -5.22
N SER A 160 -21.31 11.55 -4.35
CA SER A 160 -22.55 12.08 -3.82
C SER A 160 -22.35 13.32 -2.93
N LEU A 161 -21.18 13.50 -2.34
CA LEU A 161 -20.83 14.68 -1.53
C LEU A 161 -20.55 15.91 -2.40
N SER A 162 -20.03 15.72 -3.60
CA SER A 162 -19.83 16.78 -4.58
C SER A 162 -21.15 17.41 -5.04
N SER A 163 -22.19 16.60 -5.17
CA SER A 163 -23.50 17.06 -5.68
C SER A 163 -24.34 17.82 -4.64
N GLY A 164 -24.02 17.68 -3.35
CA GLY A 164 -24.76 18.33 -2.25
C GLY A 164 -24.25 19.73 -1.87
N SER A 165 -23.22 20.25 -2.52
CA SER A 165 -22.63 21.56 -2.21
C SER A 165 -23.16 22.69 -3.11
N GLN A 166 -24.21 22.45 -3.88
CA GLN A 166 -24.81 23.44 -4.81
C GLN A 166 -26.22 23.91 -4.40
N GLU A 167 -26.63 23.69 -3.12
CA GLU A 167 -27.86 24.31 -2.60
C GLU A 167 -27.59 25.36 -1.54
#